data_94c8dac6e4245a28b299ba0120cd2926
#
_entry.id   94c8dac6e4245a28b299ba0120cd2926
#
_cell.length_a   1.000
_cell.length_b   1.000
_cell.length_c   1.000
_cell.angle_alpha   90.00
_cell.angle_beta   90.00
_cell.angle_gamma   90.00
#
_symmetry.space_group_name_H-M   'P 1'
#
loop_
_entity.id
_entity.type
_entity.pdbx_description
1 polymer ?
#
loop_
_entity_poly.entity_id
_entity_poly.type
_entity_poly.pdbx_seq_one_letter_code
_entity_poly.pdbx_strand_id
1 'polypeptide(L)'
;MRIYGRNLRACSLLLLIFVFSCQSKTTSQPSNIHRGVGVVVRVEPQKKIIELNHEEIPNYMPAMQMEYHVRDAAQLESLKAGDKVEFTLEENNGVEMITAIKKL
;
A
#
# COMPACT_ATOMS: atom_id res chain seq x y z
N MET A 1 20.88 6.63 65.55
CA MET A 1 20.75 6.42 64.94
C MET A 1 20.61 6.39 63.99
N ARG A 2 20.55 6.34 63.64
CA ARG A 2 20.49 6.20 62.64
C ARG A 2 20.36 5.87 61.59
N ILE A 3 20.29 5.82 61.55
CA ILE A 3 20.19 5.49 60.65
C ILE A 3 19.89 5.35 59.78
N TYR A 4 19.76 5.33 59.79
CA TYR A 4 19.49 5.10 58.86
C TYR A 4 19.34 5.05 57.90
N GLY A 5 19.35 5.22 57.87
CA GLY A 5 19.20 5.09 56.94
C GLY A 5 19.03 5.05 56.10
N ARG A 6 19.00 5.00 56.19
CA ARG A 6 18.85 4.85 55.30
C ARG A 6 18.69 4.60 54.29
N ASN A 7 18.59 4.58 54.39
CA ASN A 7 18.41 4.32 53.47
C ASN A 7 18.12 4.24 52.57
N LEU A 8 17.97 4.24 52.28
CA LEU A 8 17.62 4.14 51.38
C LEU A 8 17.46 4.05 50.42
N ARG A 9 17.52 4.10 50.42
CA ARG A 9 17.37 3.99 49.55
C ARG A 9 17.31 3.83 48.52
N ALA A 10 17.29 3.81 48.38
CA ALA A 10 17.20 3.62 47.45
C ALA A 10 16.86 3.42 46.59
N CYS A 11 16.66 3.30 46.38
CA CYS A 11 16.34 3.07 45.48
C CYS A 11 16.01 3.09 44.55
N SER A 12 15.92 3.08 44.31
CA SER A 12 15.60 3.07 43.35
C SER A 12 15.40 2.97 42.46
N LEU A 13 15.29 2.93 42.24
CA LEU A 13 15.01 2.82 41.27
C LEU A 13 14.78 2.70 40.30
N LEU A 14 14.70 2.62 40.17
CA LEU A 14 14.45 2.46 39.22
C LEU A 14 14.12 2.37 38.26
N LEU A 15 13.99 2.30 38.06
CA LEU A 15 13.67 2.19 37.10
C LEU A 15 13.36 2.10 36.15
N LEU A 16 13.30 2.08 35.88
CA LEU A 16 13.02 2.00 34.90
C LEU A 16 12.70 1.87 33.91
N ILE A 17 12.63 1.82 33.63
CA ILE A 17 12.41 1.71 32.71
C ILE A 17 12.05 1.50 31.80
N PHE A 18 11.83 1.39 31.41
CA PHE A 18 11.56 1.17 30.38
C PHE A 18 11.23 1.08 29.34
N VAL A 19 11.13 1.05 28.93
CA VAL A 19 10.98 1.03 27.96
C VAL A 19 10.63 0.80 27.08
N PHE A 20 10.32 0.73 26.51
CA PHE A 20 9.99 0.57 25.57
C PHE A 20 9.81 0.41 24.53
N SER A 21 9.65 0.21 23.90
CA SER A 21 9.52 0.06 23.04
C SER A 21 9.16 0.12 22.05
N CYS A 22 9.03 0.23 21.18
CA CYS A 22 8.78 0.48 20.15
C CYS A 22 8.52 -0.17 19.23
N GLN A 23 7.99 -0.42 18.71
CA GLN A 23 7.78 -0.94 17.86
C GLN A 23 7.61 -0.67 16.74
N SER A 24 7.75 -0.62 16.15
CA SER A 24 7.78 -0.36 15.02
C SER A 24 7.01 -0.94 14.25
N LYS A 25 6.37 -0.85 13.83
CA LYS A 25 5.71 -1.35 13.02
C LYS A 25 5.96 -1.27 11.77
N THR A 26 6.20 -1.72 11.25
CA THR A 26 6.51 -1.71 10.09
C THR A 26 5.54 -1.88 9.30
N THR A 27 5.20 -1.34 8.62
CA THR A 27 4.28 -1.42 7.82
C THR A 27 4.63 -1.98 6.67
N SER A 28 4.89 -3.09 6.55
CA SER A 28 5.12 -3.58 5.29
C SER A 28 3.88 -3.59 4.55
N GLN A 29 3.95 -3.35 3.30
CA GLN A 29 2.82 -3.39 2.46
C GLN A 29 2.35 -4.80 2.31
N PRO A 30 1.07 -5.07 2.31
CA PRO A 30 0.56 -6.42 2.09
C PRO A 30 1.07 -6.96 0.76
N SER A 31 1.38 -8.24 0.71
CA SER A 31 1.98 -8.83 -0.47
C SER A 31 1.01 -8.89 -1.65
N ASN A 32 -0.28 -8.67 -1.42
CA ASN A 32 -1.26 -8.70 -2.50
C ASN A 32 -1.54 -7.33 -3.11
N ILE A 33 -0.79 -6.31 -2.74
CA ILE A 33 -0.94 -4.96 -3.28
C ILE A 33 0.26 -4.65 -4.15
N HIS A 34 -0.01 -4.22 -5.37
CA HIS A 34 1.05 -3.91 -6.33
C HIS A 34 0.77 -2.57 -6.98
N ARG A 35 1.81 -1.87 -7.35
CA ARG A 35 1.67 -0.60 -8.03
C ARG A 35 2.31 -0.66 -9.39
N GLY A 36 1.67 -0.05 -10.37
CA GLY A 36 2.17 -0.06 -11.72
C GLY A 36 1.95 1.26 -12.42
N VAL A 37 2.56 1.39 -13.59
CA VAL A 37 2.44 2.57 -14.43
C VAL A 37 2.12 2.05 -15.81
N GLY A 38 1.27 2.75 -16.53
CA GLY A 38 0.92 2.32 -17.88
C GLY A 38 0.21 3.40 -18.66
N VAL A 39 -0.19 3.04 -19.88
CA VAL A 39 -0.93 3.93 -20.75
C VAL A 39 -2.30 3.32 -20.99
N VAL A 40 -3.32 4.15 -20.93
CA VAL A 40 -4.69 3.68 -21.13
C VAL A 40 -4.89 3.35 -22.61
N VAL A 41 -5.38 2.15 -22.86
CA VAL A 41 -5.72 1.72 -24.22
C VAL A 41 -7.22 1.92 -24.45
N ARG A 42 -8.05 1.58 -23.48
CA ARG A 42 -9.48 1.62 -23.63
C ARG A 42 -10.13 1.69 -22.25
N VAL A 43 -11.27 2.37 -22.18
CA VAL A 43 -11.99 2.51 -20.93
C VAL A 43 -13.44 2.14 -21.17
N GLU A 44 -14.01 1.30 -20.32
CA GLU A 44 -15.41 0.94 -20.40
C GLU A 44 -16.06 1.15 -19.04
N PRO A 45 -16.45 2.37 -18.70
CA PRO A 45 -16.96 2.65 -17.35
C PRO A 45 -18.18 1.84 -16.96
N GLN A 46 -19.05 1.55 -17.92
CA GLN A 46 -20.26 0.79 -17.60
C GLN A 46 -19.95 -0.63 -17.14
N LYS A 47 -18.85 -1.17 -17.60
CA LYS A 47 -18.43 -2.49 -17.19
C LYS A 47 -17.39 -2.45 -16.10
N LYS A 48 -16.95 -1.26 -15.70
CA LYS A 48 -15.89 -1.05 -14.72
C LYS A 48 -14.61 -1.73 -15.19
N ILE A 49 -14.28 -1.58 -16.45
CA ILE A 49 -13.10 -2.19 -17.05
C ILE A 49 -12.22 -1.12 -17.68
N ILE A 50 -10.92 -1.30 -17.52
CA ILE A 50 -9.94 -0.48 -18.19
C ILE A 50 -8.90 -1.41 -18.78
N GLU A 51 -8.48 -1.12 -19.99
CA GLU A 51 -7.41 -1.87 -20.61
C GLU A 51 -6.16 -1.00 -20.58
N LEU A 52 -5.09 -1.53 -20.04
CA LEU A 52 -3.83 -0.81 -19.88
C LEU A 52 -2.70 -1.52 -20.58
N ASN A 53 -1.79 -0.74 -21.12
CA ASN A 53 -0.52 -1.26 -21.62
C ASN A 53 0.48 -0.81 -20.56
N HIS A 54 0.79 -1.70 -19.61
CA HIS A 54 1.58 -1.30 -18.46
C HIS A 54 2.99 -1.80 -18.51
N GLU A 55 3.86 -1.10 -17.78
CA GLU A 55 5.25 -1.48 -17.67
C GLU A 55 5.36 -2.64 -16.71
N GLU A 56 6.54 -3.19 -16.58
CA GLU A 56 6.77 -4.28 -15.66
C GLU A 56 6.36 -3.87 -14.25
N ILE A 57 5.65 -4.77 -13.55
CA ILE A 57 5.36 -4.60 -12.15
C ILE A 57 6.33 -5.54 -11.45
N PRO A 58 7.38 -5.00 -10.80
CA PRO A 58 8.45 -5.82 -10.26
C PRO A 58 7.95 -6.91 -9.34
N ASN A 59 8.50 -8.11 -9.52
CA ASN A 59 8.17 -9.27 -8.71
C ASN A 59 6.71 -9.71 -8.82
N TYR A 60 6.00 -9.26 -9.85
CA TYR A 60 4.61 -9.64 -10.01
C TYR A 60 4.30 -10.02 -11.46
N MET A 61 4.45 -9.12 -12.41
CA MET A 61 4.18 -9.47 -13.78
C MET A 61 4.99 -8.59 -14.75
N PRO A 62 5.25 -9.11 -15.93
CA PRO A 62 6.03 -8.36 -16.93
C PRO A 62 5.20 -7.25 -17.58
N ALA A 63 5.83 -6.41 -18.35
CA ALA A 63 5.13 -5.40 -19.13
C ALA A 63 4.19 -6.11 -20.09
N MET A 64 2.93 -5.69 -20.14
CA MET A 64 1.96 -6.33 -21.01
C MET A 64 0.70 -5.47 -21.14
N GLN A 65 -0.13 -5.82 -22.10
CA GLN A 65 -1.41 -5.14 -22.29
C GLN A 65 -2.49 -6.06 -21.74
N MET A 66 -3.34 -5.54 -20.87
CA MET A 66 -4.28 -6.37 -20.18
C MET A 66 -5.49 -5.58 -19.72
N GLU A 67 -6.64 -6.26 -19.61
CA GLU A 67 -7.84 -5.63 -19.06
C GLU A 67 -7.88 -5.88 -17.57
N TYR A 68 -8.35 -4.89 -16.84
CA TYR A 68 -8.50 -5.00 -15.40
C TYR A 68 -9.87 -4.48 -14.99
N HIS A 69 -10.42 -5.07 -13.95
CA HIS A 69 -11.62 -4.53 -13.31
C HIS A 69 -11.20 -3.42 -12.37
N VAL A 70 -12.04 -2.39 -12.27
CA VAL A 70 -11.79 -1.25 -11.40
C VAL A 70 -12.85 -1.26 -10.32
N ARG A 71 -12.43 -1.02 -9.10
CA ARG A 71 -13.38 -1.06 -7.98
C ARG A 71 -14.46 0.01 -8.11
N ASP A 72 -14.08 1.21 -8.54
CA ASP A 72 -15.01 2.32 -8.60
C ASP A 72 -15.02 2.91 -10.00
N ALA A 73 -16.14 2.80 -10.68
CA ALA A 73 -16.28 3.30 -12.05
C ALA A 73 -16.00 4.80 -12.16
N ALA A 74 -16.21 5.55 -11.09
CA ALA A 74 -15.94 6.98 -11.11
C ALA A 74 -14.48 7.28 -11.39
N GLN A 75 -13.58 6.35 -11.08
CA GLN A 75 -12.16 6.56 -11.33
C GLN A 75 -11.84 6.56 -12.81
N LEU A 76 -12.75 6.07 -13.64
CA LEU A 76 -12.52 5.99 -15.09
C LEU A 76 -13.05 7.20 -15.84
N GLU A 77 -13.85 8.02 -15.19
CA GLU A 77 -14.54 9.08 -15.91
C GLU A 77 -13.65 10.15 -16.52
N SER A 78 -12.51 10.39 -15.91
CA SER A 78 -11.61 11.41 -16.43
C SER A 78 -10.50 10.82 -17.29
N LEU A 79 -10.53 9.53 -17.55
CA LEU A 79 -9.46 8.87 -18.28
C LEU A 79 -9.89 8.57 -19.70
N LYS A 80 -8.93 8.60 -20.61
CA LYS A 80 -9.19 8.25 -21.99
C LYS A 80 -7.95 7.61 -22.59
N ALA A 81 -8.13 6.99 -23.73
CA ALA A 81 -7.04 6.32 -24.42
C ALA A 81 -5.86 7.29 -24.61
N GLY A 82 -4.68 6.81 -24.33
CA GLY A 82 -3.48 7.60 -24.45
C GLY A 82 -3.01 8.24 -23.16
N ASP A 83 -3.84 8.26 -22.13
CA ASP A 83 -3.44 8.85 -20.87
C ASP A 83 -2.44 7.97 -20.16
N LYS A 84 -1.43 8.60 -19.55
CA LYS A 84 -0.47 7.86 -18.75
C LYS A 84 -0.96 7.89 -17.31
N VAL A 85 -0.95 6.74 -16.68
CA VAL A 85 -1.53 6.60 -15.33
C VAL A 85 -0.65 5.78 -14.42
N GLU A 86 -0.83 6.02 -13.15
CA GLU A 86 -0.24 5.19 -12.11
C GLU A 86 -1.42 4.52 -11.43
N PHE A 87 -1.31 3.24 -11.15
CA PHE A 87 -2.44 2.50 -10.58
C PHE A 87 -1.99 1.57 -9.46
N THR A 88 -2.95 1.25 -8.59
CA THR A 88 -2.75 0.29 -7.52
C THR A 88 -3.62 -0.90 -7.79
N LEU A 89 -3.01 -2.08 -7.76
CA LEU A 89 -3.67 -3.31 -8.08
C LEU A 89 -3.72 -4.17 -6.83
N GLU A 90 -4.88 -4.72 -6.54
CA GLU A 90 -5.03 -5.61 -5.40
C GLU A 90 -5.42 -6.97 -5.91
N GLU A 91 -4.71 -8.01 -5.47
CA GLU A 91 -4.99 -9.34 -5.95
C GLU A 91 -5.52 -10.18 -4.80
N ASN A 92 -6.69 -10.79 -4.99
CA ASN A 92 -7.30 -11.62 -3.98
C ASN A 92 -7.79 -12.90 -4.65
N ASN A 93 -7.25 -14.03 -4.22
CA ASN A 93 -7.68 -15.34 -4.75
C ASN A 93 -7.58 -15.40 -6.26
N GLY A 94 -6.52 -14.82 -6.81
CA GLY A 94 -6.32 -14.89 -8.24
C GLY A 94 -7.08 -13.84 -9.04
N VAL A 95 -7.87 -13.00 -8.38
CA VAL A 95 -8.63 -11.95 -9.05
C VAL A 95 -7.94 -10.62 -8.78
N GLU A 96 -7.66 -9.90 -9.85
CA GLU A 96 -6.97 -8.62 -9.76
C GLU A 96 -7.94 -7.48 -9.94
N MET A 97 -7.86 -6.49 -9.10
CA MET A 97 -8.75 -5.34 -9.17
C MET A 97 -7.95 -4.06 -8.95
N ILE A 98 -8.19 -3.07 -9.78
CA ILE A 98 -7.57 -1.77 -9.60
C ILE A 98 -8.37 -1.04 -8.54
N THR A 99 -7.71 -0.67 -7.46
CA THR A 99 -8.37 0.01 -6.35
C THR A 99 -8.10 1.51 -6.35
N ALA A 100 -7.10 1.96 -7.10
CA ALA A 100 -6.82 3.37 -7.25
C ALA A 100 -6.12 3.59 -8.58
N ILE A 101 -6.40 4.70 -9.24
CA ILE A 101 -5.75 5.02 -10.49
C ILE A 101 -5.67 6.54 -10.60
N LYS A 102 -4.53 7.01 -11.04
CA LYS A 102 -4.29 8.43 -11.10
C LYS A 102 -3.61 8.80 -12.40
N LYS A 103 -4.11 9.83 -13.05
CA LYS A 103 -3.51 10.30 -14.28
C LYS A 103 -2.23 11.05 -13.96
N LEU A 104 -1.18 10.79 -14.67
CA LEU A 104 0.12 11.41 -14.45
C LEU A 104 0.28 12.66 -15.31
#